data_d8310e814ba172b5780c7ab87b20bac0
#
_entry.id   d8310e814ba172b5780c7ab87b20bac0
#
_cell.length_a   1.000
_cell.length_b   1.000
_cell.length_c   1.000
_cell.angle_alpha   90.00
_cell.angle_beta   90.00
_cell.angle_gamma   90.00
#
_symmetry.space_group_name_H-M   'P 1'
#
loop_
_entity.id
_entity.type
_entity.pdbx_description
1 polymer ?
#
loop_
_entity_poly.entity_id
_entity_poly.type
_entity_poly.pdbx_seq_one_letter_code
_entity_poly.pdbx_strand_id
1 'polypeptide(L)'
;MESTGEYWIPVFNILEKNNIWVTLSHPKYTKPQKGNKTDRKDAKWICDLYMCGMVKPSFIPPADIRELRDLVRYRFKLTCMITGEKNRAHNCLTVSNLKLDDVFSDIFGRSSRSITEQSKRFILGCC
;
A
#
# COMPACT_ATOMS: atom_id res chain seq x y z
N MET A 1 -15.96 -5.37 -15.99
CA MET A 1 -14.72 -4.62 -15.64
C MET A 1 -13.77 -5.57 -14.94
N GLU A 2 -12.47 -5.45 -15.19
CA GLU A 2 -11.43 -6.26 -14.56
C GLU A 2 -10.74 -5.53 -13.42
N SER A 3 -10.45 -6.21 -12.29
CA SER A 3 -9.80 -5.63 -11.11
C SER A 3 -8.27 -5.64 -11.22
N THR A 4 -7.73 -4.94 -12.22
CA THR A 4 -6.28 -4.83 -12.41
C THR A 4 -5.72 -3.66 -11.62
N GLY A 5 -4.88 -3.94 -10.62
CA GLY A 5 -4.29 -2.92 -9.74
C GLY A 5 -5.33 -2.03 -9.06
N GLU A 6 -5.08 -0.71 -9.04
CA GLU A 6 -5.98 0.29 -8.44
C GLU A 6 -6.76 1.10 -9.50
N TYR A 7 -6.50 0.87 -10.79
CA TYR A 7 -7.08 1.67 -11.89
C TYR A 7 -8.59 1.54 -12.04
N TRP A 8 -9.16 0.44 -11.58
CA TRP A 8 -10.60 0.20 -11.64
C TRP A 8 -11.40 1.07 -10.65
N ILE A 9 -10.77 1.52 -9.53
CA ILE A 9 -11.45 2.23 -8.43
C ILE A 9 -12.08 3.55 -8.90
N PRO A 10 -11.35 4.49 -9.54
CA PRO A 10 -11.95 5.76 -9.97
C PRO A 10 -13.05 5.56 -11.01
N VAL A 11 -12.86 4.62 -11.94
CA VAL A 11 -13.87 4.31 -12.96
C VAL A 11 -15.12 3.71 -12.33
N PHE A 12 -14.96 2.77 -11.41
CA PHE A 12 -16.05 2.16 -10.66
C PHE A 12 -16.85 3.21 -9.89
N ASN A 13 -16.18 4.12 -9.18
CA ASN A 13 -16.85 5.16 -8.39
C ASN A 13 -17.66 6.13 -9.27
N ILE A 14 -17.18 6.46 -10.48
CA ILE A 14 -17.91 7.30 -11.44
C ILE A 14 -19.16 6.58 -11.95
N LEU A 15 -19.04 5.30 -12.30
CA LEU A 15 -20.16 4.52 -12.81
C LEU A 15 -21.22 4.27 -11.72
N GLU A 16 -20.78 3.97 -10.49
CA GLU A 16 -21.66 3.81 -9.33
C GLU A 16 -22.46 5.09 -9.04
N LYS A 17 -21.82 6.26 -9.08
CA LYS A 17 -22.50 7.58 -8.92
C LYS A 17 -23.55 7.86 -10.00
N ASN A 18 -23.36 7.32 -11.18
CA ASN A 18 -24.32 7.45 -12.28
C ASN A 18 -25.35 6.31 -12.33
N ASN A 19 -25.46 5.52 -11.27
CA ASN A 19 -26.36 4.36 -11.18
C ASN A 19 -26.16 3.31 -12.29
N ILE A 20 -24.94 3.18 -12.81
CA ILE A 20 -24.58 2.18 -13.80
C ILE A 20 -24.13 0.92 -13.06
N TRP A 21 -24.84 -0.19 -13.31
CA TRP A 21 -24.47 -1.47 -12.71
C TRP A 21 -23.14 -1.98 -13.26
N VAL A 22 -22.18 -2.21 -12.37
CA VAL A 22 -20.83 -2.66 -12.73
C VAL A 22 -20.53 -4.00 -12.11
N THR A 23 -20.20 -4.99 -12.94
CA THR A 23 -19.64 -6.26 -12.49
C THR A 23 -18.12 -6.22 -12.54
N LEU A 24 -17.50 -6.29 -11.37
CA LEU A 24 -16.05 -6.39 -11.23
C LEU A 24 -15.65 -7.87 -11.20
N SER A 25 -14.63 -8.26 -11.95
CA SER A 25 -14.09 -9.62 -11.96
C SER A 25 -12.59 -9.62 -11.75
N HIS A 26 -12.08 -10.69 -11.13
CA HIS A 26 -10.65 -10.86 -10.93
C HIS A 26 -9.98 -11.34 -12.23
N PRO A 27 -8.79 -10.80 -12.61
CA PRO A 27 -8.06 -11.15 -13.84
C PRO A 27 -7.85 -12.64 -14.06
N LYS A 28 -7.76 -13.42 -12.99
CA LYS A 28 -7.60 -14.88 -13.06
C LYS A 28 -8.76 -15.57 -13.80
N TYR A 29 -9.97 -15.00 -13.72
CA TYR A 29 -11.18 -15.60 -14.31
C TYR A 29 -11.50 -15.03 -15.69
N THR A 30 -10.83 -13.96 -16.10
CA THR A 30 -11.07 -13.28 -17.38
C THR A 30 -9.91 -13.44 -18.37
N LYS A 31 -8.84 -14.18 -18.00
CA LYS A 31 -7.68 -14.39 -18.88
C LYS A 31 -8.10 -14.98 -20.23
N PRO A 32 -7.78 -14.31 -21.35
CA PRO A 32 -7.99 -14.86 -22.68
C PRO A 32 -7.07 -16.06 -22.92
N GLN A 33 -7.50 -16.97 -23.80
CA GLN A 33 -6.65 -18.06 -24.29
C GLN A 33 -5.48 -17.49 -25.10
N LYS A 34 -4.38 -18.27 -25.17
CA LYS A 34 -3.13 -17.89 -25.86
C LYS A 34 -3.37 -17.34 -27.26
N GLY A 35 -2.87 -16.15 -27.55
CA GLY A 35 -2.94 -15.50 -28.85
C GLY A 35 -2.32 -14.10 -28.83
N ASN A 36 -2.24 -13.44 -29.99
CA ASN A 36 -1.78 -12.05 -30.09
C ASN A 36 -2.69 -11.13 -29.26
N LYS A 37 -2.18 -10.65 -28.14
CA LYS A 37 -2.89 -9.83 -27.17
C LYS A 37 -2.97 -8.40 -27.68
N THR A 38 -4.19 -7.88 -27.81
CA THR A 38 -4.46 -6.46 -28.05
C THR A 38 -5.61 -6.02 -27.15
N ASP A 39 -5.59 -4.79 -26.66
CA ASP A 39 -6.61 -4.26 -25.75
C ASP A 39 -8.03 -4.37 -26.32
N ARG A 40 -8.19 -4.19 -27.65
CA ARG A 40 -9.50 -4.37 -28.31
C ARG A 40 -10.01 -5.81 -28.26
N LYS A 41 -9.11 -6.80 -28.42
CA LYS A 41 -9.47 -8.22 -28.34
C LYS A 41 -9.80 -8.61 -26.91
N ASP A 42 -9.03 -8.10 -25.93
CA ASP A 42 -9.28 -8.35 -24.52
C ASP A 42 -10.61 -7.73 -24.06
N ALA A 43 -10.92 -6.51 -24.48
CA ALA A 43 -12.21 -5.87 -24.18
C ALA A 43 -13.39 -6.65 -24.77
N LYS A 44 -13.29 -7.09 -26.04
CA LYS A 44 -14.30 -7.91 -26.69
C LYS A 44 -14.48 -9.25 -25.95
N TRP A 45 -13.39 -9.91 -25.62
CA TRP A 45 -13.40 -11.17 -24.87
C TRP A 45 -14.13 -11.06 -23.52
N ILE A 46 -13.84 -10.00 -22.75
CA ILE A 46 -14.53 -9.75 -21.49
C ILE A 46 -16.03 -9.51 -21.71
N CYS A 47 -16.40 -8.81 -22.78
CA CYS A 47 -17.79 -8.60 -23.15
C CYS A 47 -18.50 -9.93 -23.48
N ASP A 48 -17.87 -10.75 -24.32
CA ASP A 48 -18.41 -12.04 -24.73
C ASP A 48 -18.58 -12.98 -23.51
N LEU A 49 -17.60 -13.02 -22.61
CA LEU A 49 -17.71 -13.78 -21.35
C LEU A 49 -18.86 -13.29 -20.47
N TYR A 50 -19.06 -11.96 -20.40
CA TYR A 50 -20.16 -11.40 -19.63
C TYR A 50 -21.52 -11.75 -20.22
N MET A 51 -21.66 -11.66 -21.53
CA MET A 51 -22.89 -12.03 -22.23
C MET A 51 -23.25 -13.53 -22.08
N CYS A 52 -22.23 -14.39 -22.00
CA CYS A 52 -22.41 -15.83 -21.73
C CYS A 52 -22.66 -16.15 -20.24
N GLY A 53 -22.67 -15.18 -19.35
CA GLY A 53 -22.85 -15.41 -17.91
C GLY A 53 -21.66 -16.12 -17.23
N MET A 54 -20.49 -16.18 -17.88
CA MET A 54 -19.31 -16.91 -17.40
C MET A 54 -18.40 -16.08 -16.49
N VAL A 55 -18.73 -14.80 -16.27
CA VAL A 55 -17.95 -13.89 -15.43
C VAL A 55 -18.28 -14.14 -13.97
N LYS A 56 -17.30 -14.54 -13.17
CA LYS A 56 -17.44 -14.65 -11.73
C LYS A 56 -17.33 -13.26 -11.09
N PRO A 57 -18.38 -12.72 -10.46
CA PRO A 57 -18.33 -11.41 -9.84
C PRO A 57 -17.44 -11.42 -8.59
N SER A 58 -16.67 -10.35 -8.41
CA SER A 58 -15.93 -10.10 -7.17
C SER A 58 -16.82 -9.33 -6.20
N PHE A 59 -16.70 -9.64 -4.92
CA PHE A 59 -17.40 -8.90 -3.88
C PHE A 59 -16.80 -7.50 -3.72
N ILE A 60 -17.63 -6.48 -3.82
CA ILE A 60 -17.26 -5.08 -3.59
C ILE A 60 -18.03 -4.61 -2.36
N PRO A 61 -17.34 -4.20 -1.27
CA PRO A 61 -18.00 -3.66 -0.10
C PRO A 61 -18.72 -2.35 -0.42
N PRO A 62 -19.73 -1.95 0.38
CA PRO A 62 -20.33 -0.62 0.34
C PRO A 62 -19.30 0.51 0.46
N ALA A 63 -19.63 1.72 0.01
CA ALA A 63 -18.71 2.84 -0.08
C ALA A 63 -18.06 3.22 1.26
N ASP A 64 -18.85 3.26 2.33
CA ASP A 64 -18.42 3.50 3.71
C ASP A 64 -17.37 2.48 4.19
N ILE A 65 -17.59 1.21 3.90
CA ILE A 65 -16.64 0.14 4.25
C ILE A 65 -15.37 0.23 3.41
N ARG A 66 -15.46 0.66 2.13
CA ARG A 66 -14.27 0.90 1.30
C ARG A 66 -13.40 2.01 1.88
N GLU A 67 -14.02 3.14 2.25
CA GLU A 67 -13.33 4.27 2.86
C GLU A 67 -12.66 3.88 4.19
N LEU A 68 -13.38 3.17 5.06
CA LEU A 68 -12.83 2.67 6.32
C LEU A 68 -11.62 1.75 6.08
N ARG A 69 -11.71 0.84 5.11
CA ARG A 69 -10.58 -0.04 4.74
C ARG A 69 -9.36 0.74 4.28
N ASP A 70 -9.56 1.79 3.51
CA ASP A 70 -8.46 2.63 3.01
C ASP A 70 -7.79 3.41 4.15
N LEU A 71 -8.56 3.95 5.08
CA LEU A 71 -8.05 4.60 6.30
C LEU A 71 -7.25 3.63 7.18
N VAL A 72 -7.75 2.40 7.40
CA VAL A 72 -7.05 1.39 8.19
C VAL A 72 -5.75 0.95 7.51
N ARG A 73 -5.77 0.75 6.20
CA ARG A 73 -4.57 0.43 5.41
C ARG A 73 -3.54 1.57 5.44
N TYR A 74 -4.01 2.80 5.34
CA TYR A 74 -3.14 3.97 5.43
C TYR A 74 -2.47 4.07 6.80
N ARG A 75 -3.24 3.89 7.89
CA ARG A 75 -2.69 3.82 9.26
C ARG A 75 -1.62 2.73 9.38
N PHE A 76 -1.89 1.53 8.87
CA PHE A 76 -0.92 0.44 8.89
C PHE A 76 0.37 0.81 8.13
N LYS A 77 0.24 1.40 6.94
CA LYS A 77 1.38 1.86 6.14
C LYS A 77 2.22 2.92 6.87
N LEU A 78 1.55 3.89 7.52
CA LEU A 78 2.24 4.88 8.34
C LEU A 78 3.02 4.25 9.49
N THR A 79 2.44 3.27 10.18
CA THR A 79 3.13 2.53 11.24
C THR A 79 4.36 1.80 10.73
N CYS A 80 4.26 1.14 9.57
CA CYS A 80 5.41 0.50 8.92
C CYS A 80 6.50 1.51 8.53
N MET A 81 6.12 2.68 8.03
CA MET A 81 7.07 3.75 7.71
C MET A 81 7.80 4.26 8.96
N ILE A 82 7.09 4.52 10.05
CA ILE A 82 7.69 4.92 11.33
C ILE A 82 8.70 3.87 11.81
N THR A 83 8.33 2.58 11.74
CA THR A 83 9.24 1.49 12.09
C THR A 83 10.48 1.46 11.20
N GLY A 84 10.28 1.67 9.90
CA GLY A 84 11.38 1.77 8.93
C GLY A 84 12.37 2.90 9.25
N GLU A 85 11.85 4.09 9.60
CA GLU A 85 12.71 5.22 9.99
C GLU A 85 13.43 4.98 11.32
N LYS A 86 12.75 4.35 12.29
CA LYS A 86 13.39 3.94 13.54
C LYS A 86 14.55 2.97 13.28
N ASN A 87 14.36 1.99 12.43
CA ASN A 87 15.41 1.03 12.08
C ASN A 87 16.59 1.71 11.35
N ARG A 88 16.33 2.66 10.46
CA ARG A 88 17.40 3.45 9.80
C ARG A 88 18.21 4.25 10.81
N ALA A 89 17.55 4.93 11.75
CA ALA A 89 18.22 5.68 12.80
C ALA A 89 19.05 4.76 13.71
N HIS A 90 18.51 3.60 14.08
CA HIS A 90 19.24 2.58 14.84
C HIS A 90 20.50 2.10 14.09
N ASN A 91 20.37 1.80 12.81
CA ASN A 91 21.52 1.39 11.97
C ASN A 91 22.60 2.49 11.91
N CYS A 92 22.20 3.76 11.77
CA CYS A 92 23.14 4.87 11.81
C CYS A 92 23.92 4.95 13.14
N LEU A 93 23.24 4.76 14.27
CA LEU A 93 23.88 4.74 15.59
C LEU A 93 24.87 3.58 15.70
N THR A 94 24.45 2.40 15.25
CA THR A 94 25.29 1.19 15.27
C THR A 94 26.55 1.35 14.41
N VAL A 95 26.42 1.92 13.20
CA VAL A 95 27.56 2.22 12.31
C VAL A 95 28.52 3.25 12.93
N SER A 96 27.98 4.21 13.69
CA SER A 96 28.75 5.19 14.45
C SER A 96 29.35 4.61 15.74
N ASN A 97 29.24 3.32 15.98
CA ASN A 97 29.68 2.61 17.18
C ASN A 97 29.02 3.12 18.49
N LEU A 98 27.80 3.65 18.39
CA LEU A 98 26.98 4.10 19.51
C LEU A 98 25.90 3.06 19.80
N LYS A 99 26.19 2.14 20.70
CA LYS A 99 25.27 1.07 21.13
C LYS A 99 24.37 1.56 22.26
N LEU A 100 23.36 2.35 21.92
CA LEU A 100 22.39 2.87 22.87
C LEU A 100 21.40 1.81 23.37
N ASP A 101 21.21 0.74 22.62
CA ASP A 101 20.36 -0.40 22.94
C ASP A 101 20.86 -1.24 24.12
N ASP A 102 22.18 -1.24 24.38
CA ASP A 102 22.77 -1.89 25.56
C ASP A 102 22.45 -1.14 26.87
N VAL A 103 22.12 0.17 26.80
CA VAL A 103 21.92 1.03 27.95
C VAL A 103 20.44 1.41 28.15
N PHE A 104 19.71 1.56 27.07
CA PHE A 104 18.32 2.02 27.06
C PHE A 104 17.40 0.99 26.42
N SER A 105 16.31 0.66 27.10
CA SER A 105 15.25 -0.20 26.54
C SER A 105 14.49 0.47 25.38
N ASP A 106 14.45 1.81 25.35
CA ASP A 106 13.90 2.60 24.23
C ASP A 106 14.90 3.63 23.74
N ILE A 107 15.52 3.35 22.60
CA ILE A 107 16.50 4.23 21.93
C ILE A 107 15.88 5.58 21.55
N PHE A 108 14.57 5.63 21.31
CA PHE A 108 13.85 6.84 20.90
C PHE A 108 13.21 7.57 22.08
N GLY A 109 13.44 7.11 23.29
CA GLY A 109 13.01 7.72 24.53
C GLY A 109 13.64 9.11 24.77
N ARG A 110 13.06 9.87 25.67
CA ARG A 110 13.49 11.24 25.99
C ARG A 110 14.96 11.30 26.45
N SER A 111 15.36 10.38 27.32
CA SER A 111 16.72 10.32 27.86
C SER A 111 17.77 9.98 26.79
N SER A 112 17.50 8.99 25.95
CA SER A 112 18.39 8.60 24.87
C SER A 112 18.59 9.73 23.85
N ARG A 113 17.52 10.46 23.48
CA ARG A 113 17.62 11.62 22.59
C ARG A 113 18.48 12.74 23.17
N SER A 114 18.33 13.04 24.46
CA SER A 114 19.14 14.06 25.14
C SER A 114 20.64 13.75 25.08
N ILE A 115 21.01 12.48 25.30
CA ILE A 115 22.41 12.02 25.21
C ILE A 115 22.92 12.10 23.78
N THR A 116 22.11 11.69 22.79
CA THR A 116 22.51 11.77 21.39
C THR A 116 22.73 13.22 20.93
N GLU A 117 21.93 14.16 21.39
CA GLU A 117 22.12 15.59 21.10
C GLU A 117 23.37 16.17 21.77
N GLN A 118 23.66 15.77 22.98
CA GLN A 118 24.90 16.18 23.67
C GLN A 118 26.14 15.62 22.97
N SER A 119 26.10 14.36 22.54
CA SER A 119 27.19 13.70 21.79
C SER A 119 27.47 14.41 20.46
N LYS A 120 26.42 14.85 19.74
CA LYS A 120 26.59 15.67 18.52
C LYS A 120 27.34 16.97 18.78
N ARG A 121 27.04 17.69 19.88
CA ARG A 121 27.74 18.93 20.24
C ARG A 121 29.23 18.67 20.52
N PHE A 122 29.57 17.55 21.11
CA PHE A 122 30.96 17.17 21.38
C PHE A 122 31.73 16.86 20.10
N ILE A 123 31.12 16.13 19.14
CA ILE A 123 31.76 15.75 17.88
C ILE A 123 31.91 16.97 16.95
N LEU A 124 30.93 17.87 16.90
CA LEU A 124 30.94 19.06 16.05
C LEU A 124 31.70 20.26 16.67
N GLY A 125 31.96 20.22 17.95
CA GLY A 125 32.74 21.25 18.64
C GLY A 125 34.24 21.01 18.69
N CYS A 126 34.74 19.91 18.11
CA CYS A 126 36.17 19.59 18.00
C CYS A 126 36.74 19.78 16.58
N CYS A 127 36.03 20.44 15.67
CA CYS A 127 36.51 20.84 14.35
C CYS A 127 36.75 22.35 14.27
#